data_97f7454be5da1110848ba0f9f2eb6b8f
#
_entry.id   97f7454be5da1110848ba0f9f2eb6b8f
#
_cell.length_a   1.000
_cell.length_b   1.000
_cell.length_c   1.000
_cell.angle_alpha   90.00
_cell.angle_beta   90.00
_cell.angle_gamma   90.00
#
_symmetry.space_group_name_H-M   'P 1'
#
loop_
_entity.id
_entity.type
_entity.pdbx_description
1 polymer ?
#
loop_
_entity_poly.entity_id
_entity_poly.type
_entity_poly.pdbx_seq_one_letter_code
_entity_poly.pdbx_strand_id
1 'polypeptide(L)'
;MQWSVRINEAYQRLKDPLKRASYLCELNGAYVNAENNTAMSASFLMQQIEWREALDEAKTSENMHEIALQANKYGRKQLSEIEHAIDAQHDFKQAVERVRSLMFVERFVTEVDARLDLLQ
;
A
#
# COMPACT_ATOMS: atom_id res chain seq x y z
N MET A 1 -5.70 15.87 -19.64
CA MET A 1 -4.39 15.28 -19.92
C MET A 1 -3.33 15.59 -18.86
N GLN A 2 -3.29 16.79 -18.31
CA GLN A 2 -2.39 17.09 -17.19
C GLN A 2 -2.73 16.30 -15.93
N TRP A 3 -3.96 15.89 -15.79
CA TRP A 3 -4.43 15.08 -14.67
C TRP A 3 -3.81 13.69 -14.65
N SER A 4 -3.80 13.01 -15.78
CA SER A 4 -3.27 11.66 -15.87
C SER A 4 -1.76 11.63 -15.64
N VAL A 5 -1.05 12.69 -16.05
CA VAL A 5 0.40 12.81 -15.83
C VAL A 5 0.71 12.95 -14.34
N ARG A 6 -0.05 13.80 -13.62
CA ARG A 6 0.16 14.01 -12.18
C ARG A 6 -0.16 12.76 -11.36
N ILE A 7 -1.24 12.07 -11.71
CA ILE A 7 -1.62 10.83 -11.05
C ILE A 7 -0.55 9.76 -11.29
N ASN A 8 -0.05 9.66 -12.52
CA ASN A 8 1.02 8.72 -12.86
C ASN A 8 2.31 9.03 -12.14
N GLU A 9 2.69 10.30 -12.00
CA GLU A 9 3.88 10.68 -11.27
C GLU A 9 3.78 10.31 -9.78
N ALA A 10 2.64 10.60 -9.15
CA ALA A 10 2.42 10.24 -7.75
C ALA A 10 2.45 8.72 -7.56
N TYR A 11 1.85 7.99 -8.50
CA TYR A 11 1.81 6.54 -8.48
C TYR A 11 3.21 5.94 -8.65
N GLN A 12 4.00 6.48 -9.58
CA GLN A 12 5.36 6.00 -9.82
C GLN A 12 6.30 6.29 -8.66
N ARG A 13 6.13 7.43 -7.98
CA ARG A 13 6.93 7.75 -6.79
C ARG A 13 6.71 6.74 -5.67
N LEU A 14 5.49 6.20 -5.55
CA LEU A 14 5.19 5.14 -4.60
C LEU A 14 5.73 3.80 -5.08
N LYS A 15 5.62 3.52 -6.38
CA LYS A 15 6.09 2.26 -6.95
C LYS A 15 7.60 2.09 -6.91
N ASP A 16 8.35 3.16 -7.21
CA ASP A 16 9.80 3.07 -7.25
C ASP A 16 10.42 2.74 -5.89
N PRO A 17 10.04 3.43 -4.78
CA PRO A 17 10.51 3.03 -3.46
C PRO A 17 10.10 1.62 -3.07
N LEU A 18 8.88 1.21 -3.43
CA LEU A 18 8.38 -0.13 -3.12
C LEU A 18 9.16 -1.20 -3.88
N LYS A 19 9.41 -1.00 -5.16
CA LYS A 19 10.23 -1.92 -5.97
C LYS A 19 11.64 -2.02 -5.44
N ARG A 20 12.23 -0.89 -5.05
CA ARG A 20 13.56 -0.86 -4.49
C ARG A 20 13.63 -1.63 -3.17
N ALA A 21 12.63 -1.43 -2.30
CA ALA A 21 12.56 -2.14 -1.03
C ALA A 21 12.41 -3.64 -1.25
N SER A 22 11.55 -4.07 -2.17
CA SER A 22 11.37 -5.47 -2.53
C SER A 22 12.67 -6.09 -3.03
N TYR A 23 13.38 -5.37 -3.90
CA TYR A 23 14.64 -5.83 -4.46
C TYR A 23 15.71 -6.01 -3.38
N LEU A 24 15.83 -5.03 -2.47
CA LEU A 24 16.78 -5.10 -1.37
C LEU A 24 16.48 -6.28 -0.44
N CYS A 25 15.19 -6.53 -0.17
CA CYS A 25 14.78 -7.68 0.62
C CYS A 25 15.16 -8.99 -0.07
N GLU A 26 14.92 -9.11 -1.36
CA GLU A 26 15.29 -10.31 -2.13
C GLU A 26 16.79 -10.56 -2.14
N LEU A 27 17.60 -9.50 -2.28
CA LEU A 27 19.07 -9.61 -2.23
C LEU A 27 19.56 -10.17 -0.89
N ASN A 28 18.77 -9.98 0.17
CA ASN A 28 19.12 -10.47 1.51
C ASN A 28 18.36 -11.73 1.90
N GLY A 29 17.79 -12.43 0.93
CA GLY A 29 17.13 -13.72 1.14
C GLY A 29 15.70 -13.64 1.65
N ALA A 30 15.12 -12.46 1.72
CA ALA A 30 13.75 -12.25 2.18
C ALA A 30 12.85 -11.96 0.97
N TYR A 31 12.07 -12.94 0.54
CA TYR A 31 11.25 -12.85 -0.67
C TYR A 31 9.82 -12.45 -0.34
N VAL A 32 9.32 -11.40 -1.02
CA VAL A 32 7.96 -10.90 -0.84
C VAL A 32 6.93 -11.95 -1.28
N ASN A 33 7.22 -12.68 -2.36
CA ASN A 33 6.32 -13.67 -2.96
C ASN A 33 6.69 -15.11 -2.58
N ALA A 34 7.32 -15.33 -1.43
CA ALA A 34 7.63 -16.68 -0.97
C ALA A 34 6.32 -17.46 -0.78
N GLU A 35 6.23 -18.65 -1.38
CA GLU A 35 4.99 -19.45 -1.45
C GLU A 35 4.35 -19.72 -0.08
N ASN A 36 5.16 -19.79 0.97
CA ASN A 36 4.68 -20.15 2.31
C ASN A 36 4.58 -18.93 3.25
N ASN A 37 4.69 -17.73 2.73
CA ASN A 37 4.76 -16.56 3.60
C ASN A 37 3.85 -15.44 3.12
N THR A 38 2.53 -15.66 3.25
CA THR A 38 1.51 -14.65 3.02
C THR A 38 1.07 -13.99 4.32
N ALA A 39 1.79 -14.23 5.41
CA ALA A 39 1.41 -13.75 6.73
C ALA A 39 1.43 -12.22 6.79
N MET A 40 0.32 -11.66 7.21
CA MET A 40 0.16 -10.24 7.54
C MET A 40 -0.20 -10.15 9.01
N SER A 41 0.13 -9.03 9.64
CA SER A 41 -0.23 -8.83 11.04
C SER A 41 -1.75 -8.87 11.23
N ALA A 42 -2.21 -9.35 12.39
CA ALA A 42 -3.64 -9.38 12.70
C ALA A 42 -4.25 -7.99 12.67
N SER A 43 -3.52 -6.98 13.15
CA SER A 43 -3.99 -5.59 13.13
C SER A 43 -4.18 -5.08 11.70
N PHE A 44 -3.31 -5.47 10.77
CA PHE A 44 -3.46 -5.08 9.37
C PHE A 44 -4.65 -5.79 8.71
N LEU A 45 -4.86 -7.07 9.01
CA LEU A 45 -6.01 -7.79 8.50
C LEU A 45 -7.32 -7.16 8.96
N MET A 46 -7.40 -6.73 10.22
CA MET A 46 -8.57 -6.00 10.73
C MET A 46 -8.74 -4.67 10.02
N GLN A 47 -7.64 -3.96 9.76
CA GLN A 47 -7.69 -2.69 9.03
C GLN A 47 -8.22 -2.89 7.60
N GLN A 48 -7.85 -3.97 6.93
CA GLN A 48 -8.37 -4.31 5.61
C GLN A 48 -9.89 -4.51 5.66
N ILE A 49 -10.37 -5.23 6.66
CA ILE A 49 -11.80 -5.49 6.82
C ILE A 49 -12.55 -4.17 7.02
N GLU A 50 -12.05 -3.28 7.88
CA GLU A 50 -12.66 -1.98 8.12
C GLU A 50 -12.73 -1.14 6.86
N TRP A 51 -11.64 -1.10 6.08
CA TRP A 51 -11.60 -0.34 4.82
C TRP A 51 -12.57 -0.93 3.80
N ARG A 52 -12.66 -2.25 3.70
CA ARG A 52 -13.60 -2.92 2.79
C ARG A 52 -15.04 -2.61 3.16
N GLU A 53 -15.38 -2.68 4.43
CA GLU A 53 -16.72 -2.34 4.90
C GLU A 53 -17.05 -0.88 4.62
N ALA A 54 -16.11 0.02 4.91
CA ALA A 54 -16.29 1.45 4.65
C ALA A 54 -16.52 1.71 3.16
N LEU A 55 -15.77 1.05 2.28
CA LEU A 55 -15.90 1.21 0.85
C LEU A 55 -17.26 0.69 0.35
N ASP A 56 -17.70 -0.46 0.87
CA ASP A 56 -18.99 -1.05 0.49
C ASP A 56 -20.17 -0.18 0.95
N GLU A 57 -20.02 0.52 2.07
CA GLU A 57 -21.03 1.43 2.60
C GLU A 57 -20.95 2.83 1.97
N ALA A 58 -19.84 3.17 1.34
CA ALA A 58 -19.64 4.50 0.76
C ALA A 58 -20.56 4.71 -0.44
N LYS A 59 -21.36 5.77 -0.40
CA LYS A 59 -22.30 6.10 -1.46
C LYS A 59 -21.97 7.41 -2.17
N THR A 60 -21.09 8.21 -1.59
CA THR A 60 -20.73 9.52 -2.14
C THR A 60 -19.26 9.55 -2.50
N SER A 61 -18.91 10.43 -3.45
CA SER A 61 -17.51 10.63 -3.81
C SER A 61 -16.68 11.16 -2.63
N GLU A 62 -17.29 11.97 -1.78
CA GLU A 62 -16.60 12.50 -0.59
C GLU A 62 -16.18 11.39 0.36
N ASN A 63 -17.07 10.43 0.61
CA ASN A 63 -16.76 9.28 1.46
C ASN A 63 -15.62 8.44 0.87
N MET A 64 -15.63 8.23 -0.44
CA MET A 64 -14.59 7.48 -1.13
C MET A 64 -13.25 8.19 -1.11
N HIS A 65 -13.25 9.51 -1.30
CA HIS A 65 -12.03 10.32 -1.19
C HIS A 65 -11.42 10.23 0.21
N GLU A 66 -12.24 10.26 1.23
CA GLU A 66 -11.76 10.14 2.61
C GLU A 66 -11.12 8.78 2.87
N ILE A 67 -11.73 7.70 2.37
CA ILE A 67 -11.18 6.35 2.47
C ILE A 67 -9.81 6.28 1.77
N ALA A 68 -9.73 6.82 0.55
CA ALA A 68 -8.47 6.85 -0.20
C ALA A 68 -7.40 7.65 0.54
N LEU A 69 -7.77 8.77 1.15
CA LEU A 69 -6.84 9.60 1.91
C LEU A 69 -6.28 8.86 3.11
N GLN A 70 -7.14 8.15 3.85
CA GLN A 70 -6.71 7.35 5.01
C GLN A 70 -5.78 6.22 4.59
N ALA A 71 -6.12 5.52 3.51
CA ALA A 71 -5.30 4.43 2.99
C ALA A 71 -3.93 4.93 2.51
N ASN A 72 -3.89 6.06 1.81
CA ASN A 72 -2.63 6.68 1.37
C ASN A 72 -1.77 7.10 2.55
N LYS A 73 -2.37 7.67 3.58
CA LYS A 73 -1.66 8.07 4.80
C LYS A 73 -1.02 6.86 5.48
N TYR A 74 -1.77 5.78 5.57
CA TYR A 74 -1.27 4.51 6.11
C TYR A 74 -0.10 4.00 5.28
N GLY A 75 -0.22 4.06 3.95
CA GLY A 75 0.83 3.62 3.04
C GLY A 75 2.14 4.40 3.22
N ARG A 76 2.05 5.72 3.38
CA ARG A 76 3.24 6.56 3.61
C ARG A 76 3.93 6.19 4.91
N LYS A 77 3.16 5.93 5.96
CA LYS A 77 3.71 5.49 7.25
C LYS A 77 4.42 4.15 7.10
N GLN A 78 3.82 3.20 6.39
CA GLN A 78 4.44 1.90 6.14
C GLN A 78 5.74 2.06 5.35
N LEU A 79 5.77 2.91 4.33
CA LEU A 79 6.98 3.15 3.55
C LEU A 79 8.11 3.69 4.43
N SER A 80 7.81 4.65 5.30
CA SER A 80 8.79 5.20 6.24
C SER A 80 9.34 4.12 7.17
N GLU A 81 8.48 3.24 7.67
CA GLU A 81 8.90 2.13 8.54
C GLU A 81 9.71 1.08 7.79
N ILE A 82 9.39 0.83 6.51
CA ILE A 82 10.18 -0.05 5.65
C ILE A 82 11.60 0.49 5.49
N GLU A 83 11.73 1.77 5.18
CA GLU A 83 13.04 2.42 5.04
C GLU A 83 13.84 2.33 6.32
N HIS A 84 13.20 2.57 7.46
CA HIS A 84 13.86 2.47 8.76
C HIS A 84 14.30 1.03 9.06
N ALA A 85 13.47 0.04 8.76
CA ALA A 85 13.81 -1.36 8.98
C ALA A 85 15.02 -1.79 8.14
N ILE A 86 15.10 -1.33 6.90
CA ILE A 86 16.20 -1.68 5.98
C ILE A 86 17.47 -0.90 6.36
N ASP A 87 17.37 0.42 6.49
CA ASP A 87 18.53 1.31 6.61
C ASP A 87 19.14 1.30 8.02
N ALA A 88 18.30 1.31 9.05
CA ALA A 88 18.76 1.43 10.44
C ALA A 88 18.90 0.08 11.15
N GLN A 89 17.99 -0.85 10.91
CA GLN A 89 17.91 -2.11 11.64
C GLN A 89 18.40 -3.31 10.84
N HIS A 90 18.52 -3.19 9.53
CA HIS A 90 18.80 -4.31 8.61
C HIS A 90 17.87 -5.51 8.83
N ASP A 91 16.62 -5.24 9.23
CA ASP A 91 15.61 -6.25 9.48
C ASP A 91 14.76 -6.47 8.24
N PHE A 92 15.29 -7.25 7.32
CA PHE A 92 14.65 -7.50 6.03
C PHE A 92 13.39 -8.35 6.15
N LYS A 93 13.31 -9.18 7.17
CA LYS A 93 12.13 -9.99 7.42
C LYS A 93 10.93 -9.12 7.80
N GLN A 94 11.14 -8.15 8.68
CA GLN A 94 10.11 -7.18 9.04
C GLN A 94 9.77 -6.28 7.84
N ALA A 95 10.77 -5.85 7.08
CA ALA A 95 10.57 -5.03 5.90
C ALA A 95 9.68 -5.74 4.87
N VAL A 96 9.90 -7.05 4.65
CA VAL A 96 9.08 -7.83 3.72
C VAL A 96 7.61 -7.87 4.13
N GLU A 97 7.33 -8.05 5.41
CA GLU A 97 5.95 -8.04 5.90
C GLU A 97 5.27 -6.71 5.63
N ARG A 98 5.98 -5.61 5.86
CA ARG A 98 5.46 -4.26 5.61
C ARG A 98 5.31 -3.97 4.11
N VAL A 99 6.22 -4.50 3.29
CA VAL A 99 6.13 -4.39 1.82
C VAL A 99 4.84 -5.05 1.33
N ARG A 100 4.49 -6.22 1.85
CA ARG A 100 3.25 -6.90 1.49
C ARG A 100 2.03 -6.06 1.85
N SER A 101 2.05 -5.45 3.04
CA SER A 101 0.97 -4.56 3.47
C SER A 101 0.85 -3.36 2.54
N LEU A 102 1.96 -2.76 2.14
CA LEU A 102 1.95 -1.61 1.24
C LEU A 102 1.45 -1.99 -0.16
N MET A 103 1.80 -3.16 -0.65
CA MET A 103 1.27 -3.65 -1.93
C MET A 103 -0.25 -3.78 -1.89
N PHE A 104 -0.80 -4.26 -0.79
CA PHE A 104 -2.24 -4.33 -0.60
C PHE A 104 -2.87 -2.92 -0.60
N VAL A 105 -2.25 -1.98 0.12
CA VAL A 105 -2.74 -0.59 0.17
C VAL A 105 -2.79 0.01 -1.24
N GLU A 106 -1.77 -0.21 -2.06
CA GLU A 106 -1.76 0.27 -3.44
C GLU A 106 -2.93 -0.28 -4.26
N ARG A 107 -3.19 -1.57 -4.15
CA ARG A 107 -4.31 -2.21 -4.84
C ARG A 107 -5.65 -1.66 -4.37
N PHE A 108 -5.78 -1.46 -3.08
CA PHE A 108 -7.01 -0.92 -2.50
C PHE A 108 -7.27 0.51 -2.96
N VAL A 109 -6.25 1.36 -2.95
CA VAL A 109 -6.38 2.75 -3.44
C VAL A 109 -6.76 2.76 -4.92
N THR A 110 -6.17 1.90 -5.73
CA THR A 110 -6.51 1.76 -7.15
C THR A 110 -7.98 1.39 -7.32
N GLU A 111 -8.49 0.47 -6.49
CA GLU A 111 -9.90 0.08 -6.52
C GLU A 111 -10.83 1.23 -6.14
N VAL A 112 -10.46 2.00 -5.11
CA VAL A 112 -11.24 3.19 -4.70
C VAL A 112 -11.28 4.21 -5.84
N ASP A 113 -10.15 4.47 -6.48
CA ASP A 113 -10.06 5.39 -7.60
C ASP A 113 -10.94 4.94 -8.78
N ALA A 114 -10.97 3.64 -9.06
CA ALA A 114 -11.83 3.08 -10.11
C ALA A 114 -13.31 3.29 -9.79
N ARG A 115 -13.71 3.14 -8.54
CA ARG A 115 -15.10 3.40 -8.12
C ARG A 115 -15.45 4.88 -8.18
N LEU A 116 -14.50 5.75 -7.85
CA LEU A 116 -14.68 7.20 -7.99
C LEU A 116 -14.92 7.60 -9.44
N ASP A 117 -14.18 7.02 -10.37
CA ASP A 117 -14.34 7.27 -11.80
C ASP A 117 -15.76 6.89 -12.28
N LEU A 118 -16.32 5.82 -11.73
CA LEU A 118 -17.67 5.38 -12.07
C LEU A 118 -18.76 6.35 -11.57
N LEU A 119 -18.49 7.09 -10.49
CA LEU A 119 -19.43 8.07 -9.95
C LEU A 119 -19.39 9.40 -10.69
N GLN A 120 -18.34 9.65 -11.42
CA GLN A 120 -18.19 10.85 -12.22
C GLN A 120 -18.61 10.60 -13.67
#